data_03d960f5f5efb1b2aa04c15a0bd5f445
#
_entry.id   03d960f5f5efb1b2aa04c15a0bd5f445
#
_cell.length_a   1.000
_cell.length_b   1.000
_cell.length_c   1.000
_cell.angle_alpha   90.00
_cell.angle_beta   90.00
_cell.angle_gamma   90.00
#
_symmetry.space_group_name_H-M   'P 1'
#
loop_
_entity.id
_entity.type
_entity.pdbx_description
1 polymer ?
#
loop_
_entity_poly.entity_id
_entity_poly.type
_entity_poly.pdbx_seq_one_letter_code
_entity_poly.pdbx_strand_id
1 'polypeptide(L)'
;MSLTLDTVTLTYPDGDGRLTALDEVGLVVPPGTTTAVVGPSGSGKSSLLAVAATLIAPDHGRVLVGGTDTATLSPAERAVLRRREIGIVFQQPNLLPSLTALEQLQVMGHLDGRRHVTSRARELLGSVGLGDLAHRRPHQLSGGQRQRVNIARALVNEPSVLLVDEPTSALDHERGAAVLGLLLRLTRERGTATVLVTHDRARLEEADAVREMRDGRLGPLAVTAGNG
;
A
#
# COMPACT_ATOMS: atom_id res chain seq x y z
N MET A 1 1.65 -12.08 -12.63
CA MET A 1 1.17 -11.84 -11.25
C MET A 1 2.03 -10.72 -10.69
N SER A 2 1.43 -9.64 -10.15
CA SER A 2 2.26 -8.52 -9.64
C SER A 2 2.69 -8.72 -8.19
N LEU A 3 1.86 -9.34 -7.32
CA LEU A 3 2.24 -9.71 -5.96
C LEU A 3 1.79 -11.13 -5.65
N THR A 4 2.72 -11.95 -5.11
CA THR A 4 2.41 -13.28 -4.59
C THR A 4 3.15 -13.49 -3.26
N LEU A 5 2.41 -13.85 -2.24
CA LEU A 5 2.92 -14.44 -1.01
C LEU A 5 2.55 -15.92 -1.04
N ASP A 6 3.52 -16.80 -0.88
CA ASP A 6 3.34 -18.25 -0.95
C ASP A 6 3.76 -18.87 0.37
N THR A 7 2.77 -19.28 1.18
CA THR A 7 2.94 -19.93 2.50
C THR A 7 3.90 -19.17 3.43
N VAL A 8 3.73 -17.85 3.52
CA VAL A 8 4.61 -16.95 4.27
C VAL A 8 4.39 -17.08 5.76
N THR A 9 5.45 -17.36 6.50
CA THR A 9 5.48 -17.38 7.98
C THR A 9 6.48 -16.35 8.50
N LEU A 10 6.06 -15.57 9.50
CA LEU A 10 6.90 -14.58 10.18
C LEU A 10 6.66 -14.64 11.69
N THR A 11 7.74 -14.71 12.44
CA THR A 11 7.68 -14.69 13.90
C THR A 11 8.56 -13.58 14.48
N TYR A 12 8.18 -13.05 15.64
CA TYR A 12 8.95 -12.09 16.41
C TYR A 12 9.36 -12.69 17.76
N PRO A 13 10.50 -12.29 18.34
CA PRO A 13 10.83 -12.61 19.74
C PRO A 13 9.74 -12.03 20.67
N ASP A 14 9.30 -12.83 21.66
CA ASP A 14 8.34 -12.41 22.68
C ASP A 14 8.74 -13.02 24.02
N GLY A 15 9.50 -12.27 24.82
CA GLY A 15 10.14 -12.78 26.04
C GLY A 15 11.03 -13.98 25.73
N ASP A 16 10.79 -15.10 26.45
CA ASP A 16 11.48 -16.37 26.20
C ASP A 16 10.85 -17.21 25.05
N GLY A 17 9.79 -16.68 24.41
CA GLY A 17 9.05 -17.36 23.34
C GLY A 17 9.15 -16.63 21.99
N ARG A 18 8.27 -17.04 21.07
CA ARG A 18 8.08 -16.39 19.76
C ARG A 18 6.60 -16.15 19.53
N LEU A 19 6.27 -14.94 19.08
CA LEU A 19 4.95 -14.57 18.60
C LEU A 19 4.89 -14.82 17.09
N THR A 20 3.97 -15.66 16.62
CA THR A 20 3.72 -15.84 15.19
C THR A 20 2.83 -14.71 14.69
N ALA A 21 3.41 -13.83 13.89
CA ALA A 21 2.70 -12.68 13.32
C ALA A 21 2.06 -12.99 11.96
N LEU A 22 2.66 -13.90 11.19
CA LEU A 22 2.10 -14.48 9.96
C LEU A 22 2.27 -16.00 10.03
N ASP A 23 1.21 -16.73 9.74
CA ASP A 23 1.15 -18.19 9.82
C ASP A 23 0.64 -18.76 8.48
N GLU A 24 1.58 -19.26 7.68
CA GLU A 24 1.35 -19.86 6.34
C GLU A 24 0.47 -19.00 5.41
N VAL A 25 0.70 -17.68 5.41
CA VAL A 25 -0.11 -16.73 4.63
C VAL A 25 0.11 -16.90 3.14
N GLY A 26 -0.98 -17.21 2.42
CA GLY A 26 -1.05 -17.23 0.96
C GLY A 26 -1.88 -16.06 0.44
N LEU A 27 -1.30 -15.26 -0.50
CA LEU A 27 -1.99 -14.14 -1.14
C LEU A 27 -1.50 -13.97 -2.58
N VAL A 28 -2.42 -13.89 -3.52
CA VAL A 28 -2.12 -13.54 -4.92
C VAL A 28 -2.96 -12.33 -5.31
N VAL A 29 -2.30 -11.27 -5.77
CA VAL A 29 -2.97 -10.04 -6.24
C VAL A 29 -2.61 -9.82 -7.71
N PRO A 30 -3.58 -10.00 -8.63
CA PRO A 30 -3.38 -9.74 -10.05
C PRO A 30 -3.17 -8.26 -10.37
N PRO A 31 -2.55 -7.92 -11.52
CA PRO A 31 -2.44 -6.54 -11.99
C PRO A 31 -3.82 -5.89 -12.15
N GLY A 32 -3.94 -4.62 -11.79
CA GLY A 32 -5.16 -3.83 -11.93
C GLY A 32 -6.29 -4.18 -10.96
N THR A 33 -6.03 -5.08 -9.99
CA THR A 33 -7.01 -5.48 -8.98
C THR A 33 -6.63 -5.00 -7.58
N THR A 34 -7.65 -4.81 -6.76
CA THR A 34 -7.50 -4.47 -5.34
C THR A 34 -7.97 -5.62 -4.46
N THR A 35 -7.09 -6.13 -3.62
CA THR A 35 -7.46 -7.05 -2.53
C THR A 35 -7.50 -6.26 -1.21
N ALA A 36 -8.68 -6.15 -0.61
CA ALA A 36 -8.85 -5.60 0.73
C ALA A 36 -8.53 -6.66 1.79
N VAL A 37 -7.74 -6.26 2.78
CA VAL A 37 -7.42 -7.09 3.96
C VAL A 37 -7.99 -6.41 5.19
N VAL A 38 -8.92 -7.08 5.85
CA VAL A 38 -9.57 -6.62 7.07
C VAL A 38 -9.19 -7.52 8.25
N GLY A 39 -9.44 -7.06 9.47
CA GLY A 39 -9.21 -7.85 10.67
C GLY A 39 -8.99 -6.97 11.90
N PRO A 40 -9.04 -7.53 13.11
CA PRO A 40 -8.84 -6.79 14.35
C PRO A 40 -7.42 -6.21 14.46
N SER A 41 -7.23 -5.28 15.39
CA SER A 41 -5.88 -4.81 15.74
C SER A 41 -5.03 -5.97 16.24
N GLY A 42 -3.75 -6.00 15.89
CA GLY A 42 -2.84 -7.09 16.26
C GLY A 42 -2.96 -8.38 15.43
N SER A 43 -3.87 -8.47 14.45
CA SER A 43 -4.06 -9.69 13.65
C SER A 43 -2.94 -10.03 12.67
N GLY A 44 -1.93 -9.15 12.48
CA GLY A 44 -0.81 -9.38 11.55
C GLY A 44 -0.84 -8.52 10.28
N LYS A 45 -1.81 -7.63 10.08
CA LYS A 45 -1.95 -6.80 8.86
C LYS A 45 -0.72 -5.94 8.55
N SER A 46 -0.16 -5.29 9.57
CA SER A 46 1.06 -4.48 9.39
C SER A 46 2.28 -5.35 9.06
N SER A 47 2.35 -6.55 9.62
CA SER A 47 3.40 -7.53 9.29
C SER A 47 3.26 -8.03 7.86
N LEU A 48 2.01 -8.28 7.40
CA LEU A 48 1.72 -8.61 6.01
C LEU A 48 2.23 -7.52 5.05
N LEU A 49 1.89 -6.26 5.33
CA LEU A 49 2.38 -5.13 4.51
C LEU A 49 3.90 -4.99 4.56
N ALA A 50 4.53 -5.20 5.73
CA ALA A 50 5.98 -5.10 5.87
C ALA A 50 6.72 -6.18 5.07
N VAL A 51 6.20 -7.41 5.04
CA VAL A 51 6.74 -8.52 4.23
C VAL A 51 6.49 -8.26 2.75
N ALA A 52 5.26 -7.88 2.36
CA ALA A 52 4.93 -7.54 0.97
C ALA A 52 5.76 -6.35 0.46
N ALA A 53 6.08 -5.38 1.35
CA ALA A 53 6.98 -4.26 1.04
C ALA A 53 8.47 -4.64 1.01
N THR A 54 8.81 -5.91 1.23
CA THR A 54 10.21 -6.38 1.34
C THR A 54 11.05 -5.68 2.42
N LEU A 55 10.38 -5.10 3.42
CA LEU A 55 11.04 -4.47 4.58
C LEU A 55 11.52 -5.52 5.58
N ILE A 56 10.77 -6.61 5.71
CA ILE A 56 11.08 -7.75 6.56
C ILE A 56 11.08 -9.01 5.67
N ALA A 57 12.12 -9.80 5.78
CA ALA A 57 12.15 -11.13 5.16
C ALA A 57 11.33 -12.10 6.02
N PRO A 58 10.49 -12.95 5.44
CA PRO A 58 9.79 -13.98 6.19
C PRO A 58 10.75 -15.07 6.67
N ASP A 59 10.39 -15.78 7.75
CA ASP A 59 11.14 -16.95 8.22
C ASP A 59 11.01 -18.13 7.26
N HIS A 60 9.81 -18.29 6.65
CA HIS A 60 9.48 -19.34 5.67
C HIS A 60 8.58 -18.79 4.58
N GLY A 61 8.51 -19.53 3.46
CA GLY A 61 7.70 -19.16 2.30
C GLY A 61 8.43 -18.24 1.33
N ARG A 62 7.70 -17.73 0.35
CA ARG A 62 8.25 -16.88 -0.73
C ARG A 62 7.42 -15.64 -0.97
N VAL A 63 8.09 -14.57 -1.38
CA VAL A 63 7.46 -13.30 -1.79
C VAL A 63 7.93 -12.96 -3.20
N LEU A 64 7.00 -12.87 -4.15
CA LEU A 64 7.27 -12.46 -5.51
C LEU A 64 6.64 -11.08 -5.76
N VAL A 65 7.45 -10.15 -6.27
CA VAL A 65 7.04 -8.79 -6.66
C VAL A 65 7.39 -8.59 -8.12
N GLY A 66 6.41 -8.28 -8.96
CA GLY A 66 6.62 -8.14 -10.40
C GLY A 66 7.17 -9.41 -11.06
N GLY A 67 6.95 -10.59 -10.47
CA GLY A 67 7.52 -11.87 -10.91
C GLY A 67 8.93 -12.18 -10.38
N THR A 68 9.56 -11.25 -9.67
CA THR A 68 10.90 -11.44 -9.05
C THR A 68 10.76 -12.03 -7.65
N ASP A 69 11.43 -13.17 -7.39
CA ASP A 69 11.52 -13.76 -6.05
C ASP A 69 12.48 -12.96 -5.19
N THR A 70 11.96 -12.39 -4.10
CA THR A 70 12.72 -11.50 -3.22
C THR A 70 13.76 -12.23 -2.37
N ALA A 71 13.63 -13.56 -2.19
CA ALA A 71 14.60 -14.37 -1.44
C ALA A 71 15.93 -14.50 -2.16
N THR A 72 15.95 -14.38 -3.50
CA THR A 72 17.18 -14.45 -4.32
C THR A 72 17.99 -13.16 -4.32
N LEU A 73 17.43 -12.07 -3.78
CA LEU A 73 18.02 -10.74 -3.85
C LEU A 73 18.83 -10.41 -2.60
N SER A 74 19.96 -9.74 -2.79
CA SER A 74 20.70 -9.08 -1.72
C SER A 74 19.89 -7.93 -1.09
N PRO A 75 20.23 -7.45 0.11
CA PRO A 75 19.55 -6.30 0.72
C PRO A 75 19.54 -5.04 -0.16
N ALA A 76 20.63 -4.80 -0.91
CA ALA A 76 20.75 -3.67 -1.83
C ALA A 76 19.79 -3.82 -3.02
N GLU A 77 19.72 -5.01 -3.63
CA GLU A 77 18.80 -5.30 -4.74
C GLU A 77 17.35 -5.24 -4.30
N ARG A 78 17.02 -5.75 -3.09
CA ARG A 78 15.67 -5.58 -2.50
C ARG A 78 15.30 -4.10 -2.31
N ALA A 79 16.25 -3.26 -1.90
CA ALA A 79 16.00 -1.83 -1.79
C ALA A 79 15.76 -1.16 -3.16
N VAL A 80 16.44 -1.61 -4.21
CA VAL A 80 16.18 -1.16 -5.59
C VAL A 80 14.81 -1.63 -6.07
N LEU A 81 14.49 -2.93 -5.91
CA LEU A 81 13.18 -3.49 -6.24
C LEU A 81 12.05 -2.69 -5.56
N ARG A 82 12.16 -2.45 -4.25
CA ARG A 82 11.17 -1.71 -3.48
C ARG A 82 10.94 -0.30 -4.02
N ARG A 83 12.00 0.44 -4.37
CA ARG A 83 11.86 1.79 -4.93
C ARG A 83 11.18 1.81 -6.29
N ARG A 84 11.36 0.77 -7.11
CA ARG A 84 10.85 0.71 -8.48
C ARG A 84 9.49 0.08 -8.58
N GLU A 85 9.30 -1.03 -7.88
CA GLU A 85 8.14 -1.89 -8.06
C GLU A 85 7.06 -1.73 -6.98
N ILE A 86 7.36 -1.06 -5.85
CA ILE A 86 6.43 -0.97 -4.73
C ILE A 86 6.14 0.48 -4.37
N GLY A 87 4.87 0.87 -4.51
CA GLY A 87 4.35 2.10 -3.93
C GLY A 87 3.76 1.83 -2.54
N ILE A 88 3.96 2.74 -1.59
CA ILE A 88 3.38 2.62 -0.25
C ILE A 88 2.58 3.88 0.07
N VAL A 89 1.29 3.70 0.37
CA VAL A 89 0.40 4.74 0.90
C VAL A 89 0.23 4.49 2.39
N PHE A 90 0.80 5.37 3.19
CA PHE A 90 0.75 5.28 4.65
C PHE A 90 -0.55 5.84 5.21
N GLN A 91 -0.97 5.35 6.36
CA GLN A 91 -2.10 5.86 7.14
C GLN A 91 -1.95 7.36 7.40
N GLN A 92 -0.78 7.77 7.92
CA GLN A 92 -0.39 9.17 7.97
C GLN A 92 0.44 9.50 6.72
N PRO A 93 0.12 10.59 6.00
CA PRO A 93 0.80 10.92 4.74
C PRO A 93 2.32 11.06 4.85
N ASN A 94 2.88 11.38 6.03
CA ASN A 94 4.31 11.53 6.29
C ASN A 94 5.01 12.38 5.22
N LEU A 95 4.38 13.51 4.85
CA LEU A 95 4.94 14.44 3.90
C LEU A 95 6.04 15.27 4.56
N LEU A 96 7.12 15.53 3.83
CA LEU A 96 8.21 16.38 4.29
C LEU A 96 7.72 17.83 4.38
N PRO A 97 7.74 18.48 5.56
CA PRO A 97 7.12 19.81 5.76
C PRO A 97 7.75 20.93 4.89
N SER A 98 9.03 20.78 4.54
CA SER A 98 9.79 21.72 3.72
C SER A 98 9.49 21.65 2.23
N LEU A 99 8.93 20.55 1.74
CA LEU A 99 8.69 20.29 0.33
C LEU A 99 7.24 20.63 -0.08
N THR A 100 7.08 21.20 -1.27
CA THR A 100 5.77 21.36 -1.93
C THR A 100 5.20 20.01 -2.38
N ALA A 101 3.90 19.98 -2.72
CA ALA A 101 3.27 18.76 -3.25
C ALA A 101 4.03 18.22 -4.48
N LEU A 102 4.48 19.08 -5.38
CA LEU A 102 5.29 18.67 -6.54
C LEU A 102 6.63 18.06 -6.13
N GLU A 103 7.35 18.72 -5.23
CA GLU A 103 8.66 18.28 -4.78
C GLU A 103 8.59 16.95 -4.00
N GLN A 104 7.47 16.67 -3.28
CA GLN A 104 7.23 15.35 -2.65
C GLN A 104 7.32 14.20 -3.67
N LEU A 105 6.79 14.41 -4.88
CA LEU A 105 6.81 13.40 -5.93
C LEU A 105 8.18 13.39 -6.63
N GLN A 106 8.76 14.55 -6.88
CA GLN A 106 10.05 14.66 -7.56
C GLN A 106 11.17 13.96 -6.80
N VAL A 107 11.21 14.09 -5.47
CA VAL A 107 12.24 13.44 -4.65
C VAL A 107 12.23 11.93 -4.80
N MET A 108 11.05 11.30 -4.95
CA MET A 108 10.95 9.84 -5.14
C MET A 108 11.59 9.39 -6.46
N GLY A 109 11.34 10.14 -7.54
CA GLY A 109 11.96 9.84 -8.82
C GLY A 109 13.47 10.09 -8.83
N HIS A 110 13.92 11.15 -8.17
CA HIS A 110 15.36 11.43 -8.04
C HIS A 110 16.10 10.34 -7.25
N LEU A 111 15.48 9.79 -6.20
CA LEU A 111 16.02 8.65 -5.44
C LEU A 111 16.16 7.37 -6.29
N ASP A 112 15.35 7.22 -7.33
CA ASP A 112 15.48 6.14 -8.33
C ASP A 112 16.37 6.50 -9.53
N GLY A 113 17.04 7.66 -9.49
CA GLY A 113 17.95 8.13 -10.57
C GLY A 113 17.24 8.65 -11.82
N ARG A 114 15.93 8.88 -11.79
CA ARG A 114 15.15 9.40 -12.92
C ARG A 114 15.36 10.91 -13.09
N ARG A 115 15.74 11.34 -14.29
CA ARG A 115 16.05 12.77 -14.58
C ARG A 115 14.81 13.61 -14.94
N HIS A 116 13.77 13.02 -15.51
CA HIS A 116 12.60 13.74 -16.05
C HIS A 116 11.31 13.41 -15.31
N VAL A 117 11.29 13.67 -13.99
CA VAL A 117 10.14 13.33 -13.13
C VAL A 117 9.08 14.43 -13.12
N THR A 118 9.43 15.66 -13.49
CA THR A 118 8.56 16.84 -13.28
C THR A 118 7.25 16.76 -14.07
N SER A 119 7.28 16.35 -15.34
CA SER A 119 6.06 16.21 -16.16
C SER A 119 5.14 15.13 -15.57
N ARG A 120 5.72 13.99 -15.20
CA ARG A 120 5.02 12.89 -14.59
C ARG A 120 4.41 13.26 -13.22
N ALA A 121 5.16 13.96 -12.39
CA ALA A 121 4.69 14.43 -11.09
C ALA A 121 3.51 15.40 -11.23
N ARG A 122 3.55 16.30 -12.23
CA ARG A 122 2.43 17.21 -12.52
C ARG A 122 1.20 16.49 -13.05
N GLU A 123 1.38 15.52 -13.96
CA GLU A 123 0.29 14.67 -14.46
C GLU A 123 -0.39 13.94 -13.30
N LEU A 124 0.40 13.32 -12.40
CA LEU A 124 -0.12 12.63 -11.23
C LEU A 124 -0.87 13.55 -10.27
N LEU A 125 -0.32 14.74 -10.00
CA LEU A 125 -1.05 15.72 -9.18
C LEU A 125 -2.34 16.16 -9.86
N GLY A 126 -2.38 16.29 -11.18
CA GLY A 126 -3.60 16.52 -11.94
C GLY A 126 -4.61 15.39 -11.79
N SER A 127 -4.15 14.12 -11.92
CA SER A 127 -5.02 12.93 -11.81
C SER A 127 -5.64 12.74 -10.42
N VAL A 128 -5.00 13.27 -9.37
CA VAL A 128 -5.56 13.30 -8.00
C VAL A 128 -6.30 14.62 -7.68
N GLY A 129 -6.50 15.50 -8.67
CA GLY A 129 -7.21 16.79 -8.52
C GLY A 129 -6.44 17.84 -7.72
N LEU A 130 -5.11 17.84 -7.82
CA LEU A 130 -4.21 18.77 -7.10
C LEU A 130 -3.27 19.55 -8.04
N GLY A 131 -3.55 19.64 -9.33
CA GLY A 131 -2.72 20.33 -10.31
C GLY A 131 -2.42 21.78 -9.89
N ASP A 132 -3.46 22.55 -9.51
CA ASP A 132 -3.35 23.95 -9.10
C ASP A 132 -2.68 24.12 -7.72
N LEU A 133 -2.60 23.06 -6.93
CA LEU A 133 -2.02 23.03 -5.59
C LEU A 133 -0.59 22.46 -5.56
N ALA A 134 0.02 22.20 -6.73
CA ALA A 134 1.34 21.61 -6.85
C ALA A 134 2.45 22.37 -6.09
N HIS A 135 2.30 23.68 -5.94
CA HIS A 135 3.23 24.58 -5.23
C HIS A 135 2.99 24.68 -3.71
N ARG A 136 1.89 24.09 -3.20
CA ARG A 136 1.54 24.16 -1.78
C ARG A 136 2.37 23.20 -0.95
N ARG A 137 2.72 23.62 0.27
CA ARG A 137 3.37 22.80 1.29
C ARG A 137 2.32 22.08 2.17
N PRO A 138 2.69 21.01 2.89
CA PRO A 138 1.74 20.19 3.66
C PRO A 138 0.85 20.97 4.63
N HIS A 139 1.36 22.01 5.29
CA HIS A 139 0.60 22.86 6.20
C HIS A 139 -0.48 23.72 5.50
N GLN A 140 -0.39 23.90 4.19
CA GLN A 140 -1.34 24.64 3.36
C GLN A 140 -2.40 23.72 2.71
N LEU A 141 -2.35 22.42 2.99
CA LEU A 141 -3.24 21.41 2.42
C LEU A 141 -4.18 20.86 3.48
N SER A 142 -5.42 20.55 3.10
CA SER A 142 -6.35 19.81 3.95
C SER A 142 -5.89 18.35 4.17
N GLY A 143 -6.46 17.64 5.15
CA GLY A 143 -6.16 16.24 5.41
C GLY A 143 -6.33 15.36 4.17
N GLY A 144 -7.47 15.47 3.48
CA GLY A 144 -7.74 14.75 2.24
C GLY A 144 -6.80 15.13 1.09
N GLN A 145 -6.41 16.41 0.99
CA GLN A 145 -5.41 16.85 -0.01
C GLN A 145 -4.04 16.25 0.30
N ARG A 146 -3.61 16.24 1.57
CA ARG A 146 -2.35 15.55 1.96
C ARG A 146 -2.38 14.06 1.63
N GLN A 147 -3.52 13.39 1.84
CA GLN A 147 -3.65 11.98 1.49
C GLN A 147 -3.60 11.75 -0.02
N ARG A 148 -4.19 12.64 -0.83
CA ARG A 148 -4.07 12.57 -2.30
C ARG A 148 -2.63 12.79 -2.77
N VAL A 149 -1.85 13.68 -2.13
CA VAL A 149 -0.39 13.81 -2.39
C VAL A 149 0.33 12.51 -2.04
N ASN A 150 0.01 11.86 -0.91
CA ASN A 150 0.58 10.57 -0.50
C ASN A 150 0.33 9.48 -1.56
N ILE A 151 -0.90 9.38 -2.09
CA ILE A 151 -1.25 8.45 -3.18
C ILE A 151 -0.44 8.76 -4.45
N ALA A 152 -0.41 10.02 -4.88
CA ALA A 152 0.35 10.42 -6.07
C ALA A 152 1.84 10.13 -5.91
N ARG A 153 2.40 10.39 -4.71
CA ARG A 153 3.80 10.09 -4.38
C ARG A 153 4.11 8.61 -4.49
N ALA A 154 3.21 7.74 -4.03
CA ALA A 154 3.37 6.29 -4.11
C ALA A 154 3.37 5.76 -5.56
N LEU A 155 2.71 6.47 -6.48
CA LEU A 155 2.54 6.06 -7.88
C LEU A 155 3.56 6.66 -8.84
N VAL A 156 4.43 7.58 -8.39
CA VAL A 156 5.30 8.35 -9.30
C VAL A 156 6.33 7.49 -10.05
N ASN A 157 6.79 6.42 -9.43
CA ASN A 157 7.74 5.46 -10.02
C ASN A 157 7.08 4.35 -10.83
N GLU A 158 5.76 4.42 -11.08
CA GLU A 158 5.00 3.40 -11.84
C GLU A 158 5.12 2.01 -11.24
N PRO A 159 4.84 1.85 -9.94
CA PRO A 159 5.02 0.57 -9.28
C PRO A 159 4.05 -0.48 -9.82
N SER A 160 4.49 -1.74 -9.88
CA SER A 160 3.62 -2.89 -10.18
C SER A 160 2.74 -3.29 -9.00
N VAL A 161 3.14 -2.91 -7.78
CA VAL A 161 2.44 -3.21 -6.52
C VAL A 161 2.20 -1.94 -5.73
N LEU A 162 1.00 -1.75 -5.21
CA LEU A 162 0.64 -0.68 -4.29
C LEU A 162 0.17 -1.26 -2.96
N LEU A 163 0.83 -0.90 -1.89
CA LEU A 163 0.50 -1.29 -0.53
C LEU A 163 -0.11 -0.09 0.19
N VAL A 164 -1.30 -0.26 0.74
CA VAL A 164 -2.09 0.83 1.29
C VAL A 164 -2.49 0.48 2.71
N ASP A 165 -2.04 1.29 3.65
CA ASP A 165 -2.32 1.11 5.07
C ASP A 165 -3.31 2.19 5.54
N GLU A 166 -4.56 1.79 5.81
CA GLU A 166 -5.62 2.60 6.39
C GLU A 166 -5.75 4.02 5.82
N PRO A 167 -5.92 4.22 4.51
CA PRO A 167 -5.76 5.51 3.85
C PRO A 167 -6.82 6.56 4.25
N THR A 168 -7.89 6.14 4.91
CA THR A 168 -9.06 6.98 5.23
C THR A 168 -9.28 7.20 6.73
N SER A 169 -8.48 6.57 7.60
CA SER A 169 -8.68 6.57 9.06
C SER A 169 -8.68 7.96 9.73
N ALA A 170 -8.00 8.94 9.14
CA ALA A 170 -7.91 10.31 9.63
C ALA A 170 -8.86 11.29 8.91
N LEU A 171 -9.80 10.77 8.09
CA LEU A 171 -10.71 11.57 7.27
C LEU A 171 -12.16 11.35 7.70
N ASP A 172 -13.00 12.37 7.50
CA ASP A 172 -14.44 12.21 7.58
C ASP A 172 -14.96 11.25 6.48
N HIS A 173 -16.19 10.79 6.64
CA HIS A 173 -16.78 9.76 5.80
C HIS A 173 -16.81 10.15 4.30
N GLU A 174 -17.18 11.39 3.97
CA GLU A 174 -17.28 11.86 2.59
C GLU A 174 -15.89 11.96 1.92
N ARG A 175 -14.92 12.56 2.62
CA ARG A 175 -13.54 12.67 2.13
C ARG A 175 -12.85 11.31 2.04
N GLY A 176 -13.13 10.42 2.98
CA GLY A 176 -12.65 9.04 2.95
C GLY A 176 -13.14 8.32 1.69
N ALA A 177 -14.45 8.48 1.35
CA ALA A 177 -15.02 7.97 0.13
C ALA A 177 -14.30 8.42 -1.14
N ALA A 178 -14.12 9.72 -1.24
CA ALA A 178 -13.49 10.31 -2.41
C ALA A 178 -12.03 9.84 -2.58
N VAL A 179 -11.31 9.64 -1.45
CA VAL A 179 -9.93 9.12 -1.47
C VAL A 179 -9.90 7.65 -1.87
N LEU A 180 -10.80 6.83 -1.35
CA LEU A 180 -10.84 5.40 -1.70
C LEU A 180 -11.25 5.20 -3.16
N GLY A 181 -12.31 5.85 -3.62
CA GLY A 181 -12.73 5.78 -5.03
C GLY A 181 -11.63 6.23 -5.99
N LEU A 182 -10.88 7.29 -5.63
CA LEU A 182 -9.70 7.73 -6.38
C LEU A 182 -8.63 6.62 -6.44
N LEU A 183 -8.31 5.99 -5.31
CA LEU A 183 -7.32 4.93 -5.22
C LEU A 183 -7.68 3.74 -6.12
N LEU A 184 -8.93 3.24 -6.02
CA LEU A 184 -9.43 2.11 -6.80
C LEU A 184 -9.42 2.41 -8.31
N ARG A 185 -9.82 3.61 -8.69
CA ARG A 185 -9.75 4.07 -10.08
C ARG A 185 -8.31 4.05 -10.59
N LEU A 186 -7.36 4.66 -9.85
CA LEU A 186 -5.95 4.69 -10.24
C LEU A 186 -5.31 3.30 -10.29
N THR A 187 -5.69 2.38 -9.40
CA THR A 187 -5.29 0.97 -9.43
C THR A 187 -5.63 0.32 -10.78
N ARG A 188 -6.90 0.47 -11.22
CA ARG A 188 -7.37 -0.12 -12.49
C ARG A 188 -6.74 0.55 -13.71
N GLU A 189 -6.72 1.89 -13.75
CA GLU A 189 -6.16 2.66 -14.87
C GLU A 189 -4.67 2.38 -15.09
N ARG A 190 -3.92 2.11 -14.02
CA ARG A 190 -2.46 1.90 -14.09
C ARG A 190 -2.04 0.42 -14.08
N GLY A 191 -2.99 -0.49 -13.97
CA GLY A 191 -2.72 -1.91 -13.91
C GLY A 191 -1.91 -2.35 -12.68
N THR A 192 -2.00 -1.60 -11.57
CA THR A 192 -1.23 -1.85 -10.35
C THR A 192 -1.93 -2.92 -9.51
N ALA A 193 -1.20 -3.90 -8.97
CA ALA A 193 -1.75 -4.84 -7.98
C ALA A 193 -1.81 -4.16 -6.61
N THR A 194 -2.98 -4.00 -6.03
CA THR A 194 -3.17 -3.23 -4.79
C THR A 194 -3.60 -4.10 -3.62
N VAL A 195 -2.87 -4.03 -2.51
CA VAL A 195 -3.29 -4.55 -1.20
C VAL A 195 -3.74 -3.37 -0.35
N LEU A 196 -5.01 -3.37 0.04
CA LEU A 196 -5.63 -2.33 0.86
C LEU A 196 -5.93 -2.89 2.26
N VAL A 197 -5.19 -2.47 3.26
CA VAL A 197 -5.53 -2.73 4.66
C VAL A 197 -6.51 -1.67 5.14
N THR A 198 -7.66 -2.09 5.66
CA THR A 198 -8.67 -1.19 6.21
C THR A 198 -9.52 -1.88 7.29
N HIS A 199 -10.03 -1.10 8.22
CA HIS A 199 -11.07 -1.52 9.16
C HIS A 199 -12.48 -1.04 8.74
N ASP A 200 -12.57 -0.17 7.72
CA ASP A 200 -13.85 0.31 7.17
C ASP A 200 -14.48 -0.77 6.27
N ARG A 201 -15.43 -1.52 6.86
CA ARG A 201 -16.17 -2.58 6.17
C ARG A 201 -17.22 -2.04 5.20
N ALA A 202 -17.66 -0.80 5.36
CA ALA A 202 -18.77 -0.25 4.57
C ALA A 202 -18.43 -0.10 3.06
N ARG A 203 -17.16 -0.22 2.68
CA ARG A 203 -16.68 0.00 1.31
C ARG A 203 -15.92 -1.17 0.72
N LEU A 204 -15.97 -2.32 1.38
CA LEU A 204 -15.29 -3.53 0.90
C LEU A 204 -15.86 -4.04 -0.43
N GLU A 205 -17.12 -3.71 -0.72
CA GLU A 205 -17.80 -4.08 -1.97
C GLU A 205 -17.14 -3.46 -3.22
N GLU A 206 -16.37 -2.38 -3.06
CA GLU A 206 -15.64 -1.75 -4.16
C GLU A 206 -14.30 -2.46 -4.50
N ALA A 207 -13.79 -3.33 -3.61
CA ALA A 207 -12.59 -4.13 -3.83
C ALA A 207 -12.90 -5.39 -4.65
N ASP A 208 -11.95 -5.82 -5.49
CA ASP A 208 -12.10 -7.00 -6.35
C ASP A 208 -12.06 -8.31 -5.54
N ALA A 209 -11.41 -8.29 -4.38
CA ALA A 209 -11.40 -9.39 -3.42
C ALA A 209 -11.29 -8.87 -1.98
N VAL A 210 -11.90 -9.58 -1.04
CA VAL A 210 -11.79 -9.30 0.39
C VAL A 210 -11.25 -10.53 1.12
N ARG A 211 -10.29 -10.30 2.02
CA ARG A 211 -9.68 -11.31 2.88
C ARG A 211 -9.76 -10.86 4.34
N GLU A 212 -9.97 -11.79 5.25
CA GLU A 212 -9.92 -11.51 6.68
C GLU A 212 -8.61 -12.04 7.27
N MET A 213 -7.90 -11.15 7.97
CA MET A 213 -6.70 -11.50 8.73
C MET A 213 -7.07 -11.71 10.19
N ARG A 214 -6.80 -12.90 10.73
CA ARG A 214 -7.06 -13.24 12.12
C ARG A 214 -5.94 -14.12 12.66
N ASP A 215 -5.36 -13.73 13.78
CA ASP A 215 -4.30 -14.48 14.48
C ASP A 215 -3.15 -14.95 13.53
N GLY A 216 -2.69 -14.04 12.68
CA GLY A 216 -1.62 -14.31 11.72
C GLY A 216 -2.05 -15.07 10.46
N ARG A 217 -3.28 -15.53 10.34
CA ARG A 217 -3.80 -16.28 9.18
C ARG A 217 -4.69 -15.44 8.28
N LEU A 218 -4.55 -15.63 6.99
CA LEU A 218 -5.36 -14.95 5.97
C LEU A 218 -6.37 -15.93 5.37
N GLY A 219 -7.65 -15.61 5.52
CA GLY A 219 -8.74 -16.42 5.00
C GLY A 219 -9.75 -15.62 4.17
N PRO A 220 -10.78 -16.28 3.61
CA PRO A 220 -11.91 -15.56 3.03
C PRO A 220 -12.61 -14.75 4.13
N LEU A 221 -13.25 -13.62 3.75
CA LEU A 221 -14.09 -12.88 4.70
C LEU A 221 -15.22 -13.79 5.20
N ALA A 222 -15.28 -14.02 6.52
CA ALA A 222 -16.41 -14.72 7.11
C ALA A 222 -17.66 -13.86 6.92
N VAL A 223 -18.60 -14.34 6.12
CA VAL A 223 -19.94 -13.74 6.03
C VAL A 223 -20.62 -14.06 7.37
N THR A 224 -20.66 -13.11 8.29
CA THR A 224 -21.55 -13.20 9.45
C THR A 224 -22.97 -13.21 8.90
N ALA A 225 -23.59 -14.39 8.90
CA ALA A 225 -25.04 -14.49 8.67
C ALA A 225 -25.71 -13.51 9.63
N GLY A 226 -26.32 -12.46 9.08
CA GLY A 226 -27.06 -11.49 9.88
C GLY A 226 -28.13 -12.25 10.66
N ASN A 227 -28.08 -12.15 11.98
CA ASN A 227 -29.21 -12.50 12.80
C ASN A 227 -30.36 -11.57 12.39
N GLY A 228 -31.40 -12.19 11.79
CA GLY A 228 -32.68 -11.55 11.48
C GLY A 228 -33.44 -11.12 12.73
#